data_30ae2188663fb0d47282f6cef630b4a9
#
_entry.id   30ae2188663fb0d47282f6cef630b4a9
#
_cell.length_a   1.000
_cell.length_b   1.000
_cell.length_c   1.000
_cell.angle_alpha   90.00
_cell.angle_beta   90.00
_cell.angle_gamma   90.00
#
_symmetry.space_group_name_H-M   'P 1'
#
loop_
_entity.id
_entity.type
_entity.pdbx_description
1 polymer ?
#
loop_
_entity_poly.entity_id
_entity_poly.type
_entity_poly.pdbx_seq_one_letter_code
_entity_poly.pdbx_strand_id
1 'polypeptide(L)'
;MDFFHNNLPYLLAGISTGGQYALIAIGYTMVYGILRLINFAHGDVFMAAGLVMIYCYTIMPLYISIPVTIILTVLLGFSIERIAYKPLRSAPRMSIMISAIGMSYLLENLALYITGGLTKYYPAIPWISDTVQIAGAMTKRVTLITPVLTIILIVALVLLIKHTKIGMAMRAVSRDFETSQIMGIKIDAVISMTFIIGSFLAAVGSILFFSNYTGVTPTVGAMPGLKAFVAAVFGGIGSIPGAVIGAFIIGICENLIKGLGWTTFSDAFTFVLLIIVLMFMPTGLFGEKSTDKV
;
A
#
# COMPACT_ATOMS: atom_id res chain seq x y z
N MET A 1 -24.86 8.91 -24.52
CA MET A 1 -25.15 8.07 -23.33
C MET A 1 -24.37 6.76 -23.36
N ASP A 2 -24.07 6.22 -24.53
CA ASP A 2 -23.36 4.91 -24.67
C ASP A 2 -21.92 4.87 -24.17
N PHE A 3 -21.17 5.98 -24.27
CA PHE A 3 -19.79 6.04 -23.78
C PHE A 3 -19.72 5.90 -22.25
N PHE A 4 -20.63 6.53 -21.52
CA PHE A 4 -20.67 6.40 -20.05
C PHE A 4 -21.10 5.01 -19.62
N HIS A 5 -22.05 4.40 -20.32
CA HIS A 5 -22.56 3.06 -19.98
C HIS A 5 -21.49 1.99 -20.19
N ASN A 6 -20.74 2.08 -21.28
CA ASN A 6 -19.66 1.14 -21.61
C ASN A 6 -18.43 1.30 -20.70
N ASN A 7 -18.16 2.50 -20.21
CA ASN A 7 -16.97 2.77 -19.36
C ASN A 7 -17.26 2.71 -17.85
N LEU A 8 -18.52 2.61 -17.42
CA LEU A 8 -18.90 2.56 -16.01
C LEU A 8 -18.23 1.41 -15.23
N PRO A 9 -18.13 0.16 -15.76
CA PRO A 9 -17.42 -0.92 -15.07
C PRO A 9 -15.94 -0.60 -14.83
N TYR A 10 -15.28 0.02 -15.81
CA TYR A 10 -13.88 0.41 -15.72
C TYR A 10 -13.65 1.56 -14.74
N LEU A 11 -14.57 2.50 -14.66
CA LEU A 11 -14.56 3.58 -13.67
C LEU A 11 -14.70 3.03 -12.24
N LEU A 12 -15.66 2.15 -12.00
CA LEU A 12 -15.86 1.49 -10.71
C LEU A 12 -14.65 0.65 -10.32
N ALA A 13 -14.10 -0.12 -11.27
CA ALA A 13 -12.86 -0.87 -11.07
C ALA A 13 -11.69 0.06 -10.78
N GLY A 14 -11.59 1.21 -11.47
CA GLY A 14 -10.55 2.21 -11.26
C GLY A 14 -10.58 2.82 -9.87
N ILE A 15 -11.76 3.20 -9.38
CA ILE A 15 -11.94 3.71 -8.01
C ILE A 15 -11.57 2.64 -6.99
N SER A 16 -11.95 1.38 -7.22
CA SER A 16 -11.58 0.26 -6.34
C SER A 16 -10.07 0.03 -6.32
N THR A 17 -9.44 -0.06 -7.49
CA THR A 17 -7.98 -0.23 -7.61
C THR A 17 -7.23 0.94 -6.99
N GLY A 18 -7.72 2.17 -7.21
CA GLY A 18 -7.18 3.38 -6.58
C GLY A 18 -7.24 3.31 -5.04
N GLY A 19 -8.34 2.81 -4.48
CA GLY A 19 -8.46 2.57 -3.04
C GLY A 19 -7.45 1.56 -2.52
N GLN A 20 -7.24 0.44 -3.25
CA GLN A 20 -6.24 -0.56 -2.89
C GLN A 20 -4.82 0.00 -2.93
N TYR A 21 -4.48 0.74 -3.98
CA TYR A 21 -3.18 1.43 -4.08
C TYR A 21 -3.01 2.49 -2.98
N ALA A 22 -4.08 3.19 -2.59
CA ALA A 22 -4.03 4.18 -1.52
C ALA A 22 -3.64 3.55 -0.17
N LEU A 23 -4.18 2.38 0.17
CA LEU A 23 -3.82 1.68 1.41
C LEU A 23 -2.33 1.31 1.45
N ILE A 24 -1.76 0.87 0.32
CA ILE A 24 -0.33 0.55 0.23
C ILE A 24 0.50 1.84 0.20
N ALA A 25 0.10 2.85 -0.58
CA ALA A 25 0.79 4.13 -0.74
C ALA A 25 0.93 4.90 0.57
N ILE A 26 -0.07 4.82 1.44
CA ILE A 26 -0.01 5.41 2.78
C ILE A 26 1.12 4.77 3.60
N GLY A 27 1.29 3.44 3.53
CA GLY A 27 2.39 2.75 4.20
C GLY A 27 3.76 3.27 3.74
N TYR A 28 3.97 3.43 2.44
CA TYR A 28 5.19 4.07 1.91
C TYR A 28 5.37 5.49 2.41
N THR A 29 4.32 6.29 2.29
CA THR A 29 4.35 7.71 2.66
C THR A 29 4.61 7.92 4.15
N MET A 30 4.04 7.10 5.03
CA MET A 30 4.28 7.19 6.47
C MET A 30 5.72 6.84 6.84
N VAL A 31 6.26 5.75 6.29
CA VAL A 31 7.65 5.34 6.55
C VAL A 31 8.61 6.41 6.01
N TYR A 32 8.38 6.91 4.80
CA TYR A 32 9.20 7.97 4.22
C TYR A 32 9.12 9.28 5.02
N GLY A 33 7.94 9.65 5.49
CA GLY A 33 7.74 10.88 6.26
C GLY A 33 8.59 10.93 7.55
N ILE A 34 8.88 9.76 8.14
CA ILE A 34 9.65 9.66 9.39
C ILE A 34 11.12 9.33 9.13
N LEU A 35 11.40 8.31 8.31
CA LEU A 35 12.76 7.83 8.08
C LEU A 35 13.47 8.51 6.91
N ARG A 36 12.72 9.20 6.03
CA ARG A 36 13.21 9.73 4.74
C ARG A 36 13.83 8.63 3.86
N LEU A 37 13.32 7.41 3.98
CA LEU A 37 13.76 6.21 3.28
C LEU A 37 12.56 5.44 2.75
N ILE A 38 12.73 4.80 1.59
CA ILE A 38 11.70 3.99 0.95
C ILE A 38 11.80 2.56 1.51
N ASN A 39 10.66 1.99 1.92
CA ASN A 39 10.59 0.59 2.31
C ASN A 39 10.23 -0.28 1.10
N PHE A 40 11.21 -0.74 0.34
CA PHE A 40 10.96 -1.60 -0.83
C PHE A 40 10.27 -2.92 -0.49
N ALA A 41 10.45 -3.47 0.71
CA ALA A 41 9.78 -4.70 1.15
C ALA A 41 8.27 -4.53 1.41
N HIS A 42 7.71 -3.31 1.33
CA HIS A 42 6.30 -3.07 1.67
C HIS A 42 5.32 -3.74 0.70
N GLY A 43 5.67 -3.81 -0.60
CA GLY A 43 4.92 -4.58 -1.59
C GLY A 43 4.90 -6.07 -1.29
N ASP A 44 6.01 -6.60 -0.74
CA ASP A 44 6.12 -8.02 -0.38
C ASP A 44 5.39 -8.33 0.93
N VAL A 45 5.27 -7.38 1.84
CA VAL A 45 4.36 -7.49 3.01
C VAL A 45 2.91 -7.63 2.55
N PHE A 46 2.50 -6.87 1.53
CA PHE A 46 1.18 -7.00 0.91
C PHE A 46 1.00 -8.39 0.26
N MET A 47 1.97 -8.89 -0.50
CA MET A 47 1.96 -10.23 -1.08
C MET A 47 1.92 -11.32 0.00
N ALA A 48 2.75 -11.20 1.04
CA ALA A 48 2.81 -12.14 2.15
C ALA A 48 1.45 -12.24 2.88
N ALA A 49 0.72 -11.13 3.05
CA ALA A 49 -0.63 -11.14 3.61
C ALA A 49 -1.59 -12.02 2.79
N GLY A 50 -1.50 -11.96 1.45
CA GLY A 50 -2.30 -12.82 0.57
C GLY A 50 -1.98 -14.30 0.75
N LEU A 51 -0.70 -14.67 0.84
CA LEU A 51 -0.26 -16.05 1.08
C LEU A 51 -0.66 -16.53 2.48
N VAL A 52 -0.44 -15.72 3.51
CA VAL A 52 -0.84 -16.03 4.89
C VAL A 52 -2.35 -16.33 4.97
N MET A 53 -3.17 -15.51 4.28
CA MET A 53 -4.63 -15.76 4.24
C MET A 53 -4.97 -17.11 3.63
N ILE A 54 -4.31 -17.50 2.53
CA ILE A 54 -4.53 -18.81 1.89
C ILE A 54 -4.21 -19.95 2.86
N TYR A 55 -3.05 -19.90 3.52
CA TYR A 55 -2.64 -20.95 4.46
C TYR A 55 -3.48 -20.95 5.73
N CYS A 56 -3.85 -19.81 6.28
CA CYS A 56 -4.76 -19.74 7.42
C CYS A 56 -6.13 -20.35 7.09
N TYR A 57 -6.65 -20.08 5.90
CA TYR A 57 -7.96 -20.60 5.48
C TYR A 57 -7.97 -22.12 5.31
N THR A 58 -6.84 -22.76 5.03
CA THR A 58 -6.76 -24.24 4.98
C THR A 58 -6.91 -24.90 6.36
N ILE A 59 -6.61 -24.15 7.43
CA ILE A 59 -6.58 -24.69 8.80
C ILE A 59 -7.75 -24.17 9.63
N MET A 60 -8.22 -22.94 9.35
CA MET A 60 -9.19 -22.21 10.17
C MET A 60 -10.37 -21.71 9.31
N PRO A 61 -11.56 -21.54 9.91
CA PRO A 61 -12.68 -20.91 9.23
C PRO A 61 -12.38 -19.45 8.88
N LEU A 62 -13.02 -18.96 7.82
CA LEU A 62 -12.76 -17.65 7.22
C LEU A 62 -12.78 -16.46 8.22
N TYR A 63 -13.75 -16.47 9.15
CA TYR A 63 -13.92 -15.39 10.14
C TYR A 63 -12.77 -15.30 11.15
N ILE A 64 -12.01 -16.40 11.36
CA ILE A 64 -10.80 -16.42 12.18
C ILE A 64 -9.57 -16.13 11.29
N SER A 65 -9.55 -16.63 10.05
CA SER A 65 -8.42 -16.45 9.13
C SER A 65 -8.16 -14.97 8.81
N ILE A 66 -9.20 -14.13 8.67
CA ILE A 66 -9.05 -12.70 8.40
C ILE A 66 -8.27 -11.97 9.52
N PRO A 67 -8.72 -11.98 10.81
CA PRO A 67 -7.98 -11.29 11.86
C PRO A 67 -6.60 -11.91 12.11
N VAL A 68 -6.44 -13.22 12.01
CA VAL A 68 -5.13 -13.87 12.14
C VAL A 68 -4.18 -13.42 11.04
N THR A 69 -4.64 -13.33 9.79
CA THR A 69 -3.84 -12.80 8.67
C THR A 69 -3.37 -11.36 8.95
N ILE A 70 -4.25 -10.50 9.43
CA ILE A 70 -3.90 -9.12 9.77
C ILE A 70 -2.83 -9.11 10.88
N ILE A 71 -3.01 -9.87 11.94
CA ILE A 71 -2.06 -9.94 13.06
C ILE A 71 -0.70 -10.47 12.58
N LEU A 72 -0.66 -11.56 11.82
CA LEU A 72 0.60 -12.13 11.32
C LEU A 72 1.31 -11.19 10.35
N THR A 73 0.57 -10.47 9.51
CA THR A 73 1.15 -9.47 8.60
C THR A 73 1.71 -8.27 9.37
N VAL A 74 1.03 -7.82 10.40
CA VAL A 74 1.52 -6.75 11.28
C VAL A 74 2.79 -7.20 12.02
N LEU A 75 2.82 -8.43 12.52
CA LEU A 75 4.02 -9.01 13.15
C LEU A 75 5.18 -9.13 12.15
N LEU A 76 4.89 -9.51 10.90
CA LEU A 76 5.89 -9.55 9.84
C LEU A 76 6.48 -8.16 9.59
N GLY A 77 5.65 -7.13 9.42
CA GLY A 77 6.11 -5.76 9.21
C GLY A 77 6.90 -5.20 10.40
N PHE A 78 6.47 -5.50 11.63
CA PHE A 78 7.23 -5.19 12.84
C PHE A 78 8.59 -5.91 12.88
N SER A 79 8.63 -7.19 12.46
CA SER A 79 9.87 -7.97 12.39
C SER A 79 10.84 -7.40 11.36
N ILE A 80 10.35 -6.98 10.19
CA ILE A 80 11.15 -6.30 9.17
C ILE A 80 11.80 -5.04 9.75
N GLU A 81 11.03 -4.22 10.46
CA GLU A 81 11.58 -3.02 11.13
C GLU A 81 12.70 -3.40 12.11
N ARG A 82 12.48 -4.40 12.94
CA ARG A 82 13.43 -4.83 13.97
C ARG A 82 14.72 -5.43 13.40
N ILE A 83 14.63 -6.18 12.33
CA ILE A 83 15.75 -6.95 11.75
C ILE A 83 16.48 -6.14 10.70
N ALA A 84 15.77 -5.49 9.78
CA ALA A 84 16.36 -4.86 8.61
C ALA A 84 16.62 -3.35 8.79
N TYR A 85 15.84 -2.66 9.61
CA TYR A 85 15.94 -1.19 9.73
C TYR A 85 16.58 -0.75 11.04
N LYS A 86 16.17 -1.30 12.18
CA LYS A 86 16.62 -0.85 13.48
C LYS A 86 18.14 -0.95 13.67
N PRO A 87 18.83 -2.05 13.28
CA PRO A 87 20.28 -2.17 13.44
C PRO A 87 21.09 -1.20 12.58
N LEU A 88 20.49 -0.74 11.46
CA LEU A 88 21.17 0.09 10.47
C LEU A 88 20.84 1.58 10.57
N ARG A 89 20.09 2.02 11.58
CA ARG A 89 19.63 3.42 11.69
C ARG A 89 20.76 4.45 11.80
N SER A 90 21.91 4.07 12.35
CA SER A 90 23.12 4.89 12.40
C SER A 90 24.02 4.74 11.17
N ALA A 91 23.68 3.83 10.26
CA ALA A 91 24.44 3.59 9.03
C ALA A 91 24.06 4.61 7.95
N PRO A 92 24.90 4.78 6.91
CA PRO A 92 24.56 5.59 5.74
C PRO A 92 23.23 5.15 5.10
N ARG A 93 22.49 6.11 4.56
CA ARG A 93 21.15 5.87 3.93
C ARG A 93 21.18 4.74 2.89
N MET A 94 22.26 4.64 2.12
CA MET A 94 22.43 3.57 1.12
C MET A 94 22.42 2.18 1.74
N SER A 95 23.05 1.98 2.91
CA SER A 95 23.07 0.68 3.60
C SER A 95 21.66 0.24 4.02
N ILE A 96 20.84 1.19 4.48
CA ILE A 96 19.45 0.89 4.87
C ILE A 96 18.63 0.54 3.63
N MET A 97 18.82 1.25 2.50
CA MET A 97 18.12 0.95 1.24
C MET A 97 18.49 -0.44 0.71
N ILE A 98 19.78 -0.80 0.75
CA ILE A 98 20.25 -2.14 0.35
C ILE A 98 19.63 -3.21 1.24
N SER A 99 19.56 -2.98 2.55
CA SER A 99 18.91 -3.90 3.50
C SER A 99 17.41 -4.06 3.19
N ALA A 100 16.72 -2.97 2.83
CA ALA A 100 15.31 -3.02 2.43
C ALA A 100 15.09 -3.86 1.16
N ILE A 101 15.96 -3.69 0.15
CA ILE A 101 15.93 -4.49 -1.08
C ILE A 101 16.25 -5.96 -0.75
N GLY A 102 17.26 -6.21 0.09
CA GLY A 102 17.60 -7.56 0.54
C GLY A 102 16.44 -8.25 1.26
N MET A 103 15.69 -7.51 2.09
CA MET A 103 14.49 -8.02 2.75
C MET A 103 13.37 -8.32 1.76
N SER A 104 13.18 -7.49 0.75
CA SER A 104 12.23 -7.74 -0.36
C SER A 104 12.55 -9.07 -1.05
N TYR A 105 13.79 -9.24 -1.50
CA TYR A 105 14.22 -10.50 -2.13
C TYR A 105 14.12 -11.71 -1.18
N LEU A 106 14.38 -11.54 0.11
CA LEU A 106 14.20 -12.61 1.10
C LEU A 106 12.73 -13.06 1.15
N LEU A 107 11.79 -12.12 1.20
CA LEU A 107 10.35 -12.42 1.25
C LEU A 107 9.87 -13.08 -0.04
N GLU A 108 10.28 -12.58 -1.20
CA GLU A 108 9.95 -13.18 -2.50
C GLU A 108 10.47 -14.62 -2.62
N ASN A 109 11.75 -14.85 -2.28
CA ASN A 109 12.35 -16.19 -2.36
C ASN A 109 11.77 -17.14 -1.33
N LEU A 110 11.43 -16.66 -0.13
CA LEU A 110 10.72 -17.46 0.86
C LEU A 110 9.33 -17.85 0.35
N ALA A 111 8.61 -16.92 -0.27
CA ALA A 111 7.32 -17.20 -0.89
C ALA A 111 7.45 -18.20 -2.05
N LEU A 112 8.48 -18.06 -2.91
CA LEU A 112 8.79 -19.04 -3.96
C LEU A 112 9.04 -20.43 -3.39
N TYR A 113 9.84 -20.54 -2.33
CA TYR A 113 10.13 -21.81 -1.67
C TYR A 113 8.85 -22.46 -1.09
N ILE A 114 8.04 -21.69 -0.35
CA ILE A 114 6.84 -22.19 0.32
C ILE A 114 5.75 -22.61 -0.71
N THR A 115 5.61 -21.85 -1.80
CA THR A 115 4.58 -22.12 -2.82
C THR A 115 5.02 -23.13 -3.87
N GLY A 116 6.34 -23.44 -3.94
CA GLY A 116 6.93 -24.20 -5.04
C GLY A 116 6.94 -23.44 -6.36
N GLY A 117 6.90 -22.10 -6.34
CA GLY A 117 6.81 -21.25 -7.53
C GLY A 117 5.43 -21.22 -8.20
N LEU A 118 4.45 -21.93 -7.64
CA LEU A 118 3.11 -22.06 -8.23
C LEU A 118 2.17 -20.96 -7.72
N THR A 119 1.28 -20.51 -8.60
CA THR A 119 0.17 -19.64 -8.23
C THR A 119 -0.77 -20.36 -7.28
N LYS A 120 -1.06 -19.76 -6.15
CA LYS A 120 -2.06 -20.26 -5.18
C LYS A 120 -3.36 -19.48 -5.38
N TYR A 121 -4.49 -20.18 -5.21
CA TYR A 121 -5.81 -19.57 -5.35
C TYR A 121 -6.29 -19.02 -4.01
N TYR A 122 -6.63 -17.74 -4.02
CA TYR A 122 -7.18 -17.05 -2.87
C TYR A 122 -8.63 -17.53 -2.60
N PRO A 123 -8.99 -17.78 -1.36
CA PRO A 123 -10.34 -18.25 -1.03
C PRO A 123 -11.38 -17.19 -1.37
N ALA A 124 -12.47 -17.62 -1.98
CA ALA A 124 -13.62 -16.74 -2.19
C ALA A 124 -14.22 -16.37 -0.83
N ILE A 125 -14.28 -15.08 -0.52
CA ILE A 125 -14.95 -14.59 0.68
C ILE A 125 -16.44 -14.49 0.36
N PRO A 126 -17.31 -15.33 0.98
CA PRO A 126 -18.74 -15.26 0.74
C PRO A 126 -19.26 -13.83 0.92
N TRP A 127 -20.28 -13.45 0.16
CA TRP A 127 -20.90 -12.13 0.15
C TRP A 127 -20.04 -11.01 -0.47
N ILE A 128 -18.72 -10.95 -0.21
CA ILE A 128 -17.82 -9.91 -0.78
C ILE A 128 -17.48 -10.22 -2.24
N SER A 129 -17.31 -11.51 -2.57
CA SER A 129 -16.94 -11.97 -3.91
C SER A 129 -18.13 -12.10 -4.87
N ASP A 130 -19.37 -11.97 -4.39
CA ASP A 130 -20.58 -12.06 -5.21
C ASP A 130 -20.62 -10.93 -6.23
N THR A 131 -21.22 -11.24 -7.39
CA THR A 131 -21.48 -10.25 -8.45
C THR A 131 -22.78 -9.51 -8.21
N VAL A 132 -22.76 -8.21 -8.45
CA VAL A 132 -23.94 -7.32 -8.37
C VAL A 132 -24.04 -6.53 -9.65
N GLN A 133 -25.26 -6.30 -10.09
CA GLN A 133 -25.55 -5.45 -11.26
C GLN A 133 -25.88 -4.03 -10.79
N ILE A 134 -25.10 -3.04 -11.26
CA ILE A 134 -25.31 -1.61 -10.97
C ILE A 134 -25.41 -0.86 -12.28
N ALA A 135 -26.52 -0.19 -12.51
CA ALA A 135 -26.78 0.60 -13.72
C ALA A 135 -26.47 -0.17 -15.02
N GLY A 136 -26.75 -1.50 -15.05
CA GLY A 136 -26.48 -2.36 -16.21
C GLY A 136 -25.07 -2.97 -16.27
N ALA A 137 -24.14 -2.53 -15.43
CA ALA A 137 -22.78 -3.08 -15.34
C ALA A 137 -22.69 -4.19 -14.29
N MET A 138 -22.14 -5.34 -14.66
CA MET A 138 -21.81 -6.41 -13.69
C MET A 138 -20.48 -6.12 -13.02
N THR A 139 -20.49 -6.05 -11.69
CA THR A 139 -19.27 -5.85 -10.89
C THR A 139 -19.30 -6.72 -9.63
N LYS A 140 -18.13 -7.02 -9.02
CA LYS A 140 -18.10 -7.71 -7.74
C LYS A 140 -18.43 -6.74 -6.61
N ARG A 141 -19.08 -7.21 -5.54
CA ARG A 141 -19.33 -6.38 -4.34
C ARG A 141 -18.06 -5.79 -3.75
N VAL A 142 -16.94 -6.52 -3.78
CA VAL A 142 -15.65 -6.00 -3.31
C VAL A 142 -15.25 -4.70 -4.00
N THR A 143 -15.57 -4.54 -5.28
CA THR A 143 -15.26 -3.31 -6.04
C THR A 143 -15.96 -2.08 -5.45
N LEU A 144 -17.14 -2.24 -4.87
CA LEU A 144 -17.90 -1.18 -4.22
C LEU A 144 -17.51 -0.98 -2.75
N ILE A 145 -17.19 -2.06 -2.05
CA ILE A 145 -16.80 -2.04 -0.64
C ILE A 145 -15.43 -1.40 -0.48
N THR A 146 -14.50 -1.69 -1.41
CA THR A 146 -13.11 -1.22 -1.32
C THR A 146 -13.00 0.29 -1.14
N PRO A 147 -13.58 1.17 -1.98
CA PRO A 147 -13.44 2.61 -1.80
C PRO A 147 -14.04 3.09 -0.48
N VAL A 148 -15.18 2.54 -0.08
CA VAL A 148 -15.84 2.91 1.19
C VAL A 148 -14.95 2.54 2.37
N LEU A 149 -14.46 1.29 2.42
CA LEU A 149 -13.58 0.83 3.50
C LEU A 149 -12.26 1.60 3.50
N THR A 150 -11.71 1.88 2.32
CA THR A 150 -10.49 2.70 2.19
C THR A 150 -10.69 4.09 2.78
N ILE A 151 -11.79 4.77 2.46
CA ILE A 151 -12.09 6.10 3.02
C ILE A 151 -12.23 6.03 4.55
N ILE A 152 -12.95 5.03 5.07
CA ILE A 152 -13.09 4.83 6.52
C ILE A 152 -11.72 4.66 7.18
N LEU A 153 -10.85 3.84 6.62
CA LEU A 153 -9.51 3.61 7.16
C LEU A 153 -8.62 4.86 7.08
N ILE A 154 -8.73 5.63 5.99
CA ILE A 154 -8.01 6.89 5.83
C ILE A 154 -8.48 7.90 6.87
N VAL A 155 -9.78 8.05 7.05
CA VAL A 155 -10.35 8.97 8.08
C VAL A 155 -9.89 8.53 9.47
N ALA A 156 -9.99 7.24 9.79
CA ALA A 156 -9.53 6.70 11.07
C ALA A 156 -8.04 6.98 11.30
N LEU A 157 -7.20 6.78 10.27
CA LEU A 157 -5.77 7.08 10.33
C LEU A 157 -5.51 8.57 10.55
N VAL A 158 -6.19 9.45 9.81
CA VAL A 158 -6.04 10.90 9.97
C VAL A 158 -6.46 11.34 11.38
N LEU A 159 -7.54 10.79 11.92
CA LEU A 159 -7.96 11.04 13.29
C LEU A 159 -6.93 10.53 14.30
N LEU A 160 -6.39 9.33 14.09
CA LEU A 160 -5.31 8.78 14.91
C LEU A 160 -4.10 9.72 14.92
N ILE A 161 -3.65 10.17 13.75
CA ILE A 161 -2.48 11.04 13.61
C ILE A 161 -2.76 12.42 14.22
N LYS A 162 -3.97 12.98 14.07
CA LYS A 162 -4.31 14.32 14.58
C LYS A 162 -4.57 14.36 16.07
N HIS A 163 -5.25 13.37 16.62
CA HIS A 163 -5.83 13.44 17.98
C HIS A 163 -5.17 12.51 19.00
N THR A 164 -4.26 11.62 18.63
CA THR A 164 -3.59 10.72 19.58
C THR A 164 -2.19 11.19 19.95
N LYS A 165 -1.71 10.76 21.14
CA LYS A 165 -0.32 11.00 21.59
C LYS A 165 0.70 10.40 20.63
N ILE A 166 0.42 9.22 20.08
CA ILE A 166 1.26 8.54 19.08
C ILE A 166 1.33 9.36 17.81
N GLY A 167 0.20 9.83 17.29
CA GLY A 167 0.16 10.67 16.11
C GLY A 167 0.85 12.03 16.31
N MET A 168 0.77 12.61 17.51
CA MET A 168 1.52 13.81 17.87
C MET A 168 3.03 13.55 17.84
N ALA A 169 3.49 12.43 18.40
CA ALA A 169 4.89 12.01 18.37
C ALA A 169 5.37 11.76 16.92
N MET A 170 4.56 11.11 16.07
CA MET A 170 4.86 10.91 14.65
C MET A 170 5.06 12.24 13.92
N ARG A 171 4.18 13.22 14.12
CA ARG A 171 4.31 14.54 13.49
C ARG A 171 5.51 15.33 14.00
N ALA A 172 5.86 15.22 15.28
CA ALA A 172 7.05 15.85 15.83
C ALA A 172 8.32 15.26 15.19
N VAL A 173 8.45 13.93 15.20
CA VAL A 173 9.61 13.22 14.63
C VAL A 173 9.76 13.45 13.13
N SER A 174 8.66 13.55 12.38
CA SER A 174 8.71 13.82 10.94
C SER A 174 9.23 15.22 10.60
N ARG A 175 9.10 16.18 11.51
CA ARG A 175 9.59 17.56 11.36
C ARG A 175 11.06 17.69 11.76
N ASP A 176 11.40 17.20 12.95
CA ASP A 176 12.74 17.27 13.51
C ASP A 176 13.02 16.07 14.41
N PHE A 177 13.87 15.18 13.92
CA PHE A 177 14.22 13.93 14.59
C PHE A 177 15.04 14.18 15.87
N GLU A 178 16.06 15.08 15.78
CA GLU A 178 16.99 15.34 16.89
C GLU A 178 16.30 16.08 18.02
N THR A 179 15.56 17.16 17.71
CA THR A 179 14.80 17.91 18.71
C THR A 179 13.75 17.02 19.38
N SER A 180 13.08 16.14 18.63
CA SER A 180 12.10 15.21 19.21
C SER A 180 12.72 14.25 20.20
N GLN A 181 13.94 13.78 19.93
CA GLN A 181 14.69 12.91 20.84
C GLN A 181 15.07 13.63 22.13
N ILE A 182 15.54 14.87 22.04
CA ILE A 182 15.87 15.71 23.19
C ILE A 182 14.64 15.98 24.06
N MET A 183 13.47 16.15 23.45
CA MET A 183 12.19 16.32 24.15
C MET A 183 11.64 15.02 24.77
N GLY A 184 12.41 13.91 24.72
CA GLY A 184 12.07 12.66 25.36
C GLY A 184 11.13 11.75 24.58
N ILE A 185 10.88 12.02 23.29
CA ILE A 185 10.07 11.14 22.44
C ILE A 185 10.88 9.87 22.13
N LYS A 186 10.29 8.71 22.42
CA LYS A 186 10.89 7.41 22.10
C LYS A 186 10.80 7.13 20.60
N ILE A 187 11.81 7.57 19.84
CA ILE A 187 11.88 7.46 18.38
C ILE A 187 11.63 6.03 17.89
N ASP A 188 12.23 5.04 18.57
CA ASP A 188 12.05 3.62 18.26
C ASP A 188 10.57 3.21 18.26
N ALA A 189 9.81 3.66 19.26
CA ALA A 189 8.38 3.35 19.34
C ALA A 189 7.58 4.01 18.20
N VAL A 190 7.95 5.23 17.82
CA VAL A 190 7.29 5.94 16.72
C VAL A 190 7.51 5.20 15.39
N ILE A 191 8.74 4.80 15.12
CA ILE A 191 9.08 4.06 13.89
C ILE A 191 8.38 2.70 13.87
N SER A 192 8.45 1.93 14.96
CA SER A 192 7.78 0.62 15.04
C SER A 192 6.26 0.76 14.82
N MET A 193 5.61 1.79 15.42
CA MET A 193 4.19 2.04 15.18
C MET A 193 3.87 2.39 13.74
N THR A 194 4.77 3.09 13.05
CA THR A 194 4.60 3.40 11.63
C THR A 194 4.59 2.13 10.77
N PHE A 195 5.51 1.20 11.05
CA PHE A 195 5.55 -0.09 10.36
C PHE A 195 4.32 -0.95 10.70
N ILE A 196 3.86 -0.95 11.95
CA ILE A 196 2.64 -1.65 12.38
C ILE A 196 1.42 -1.12 11.61
N ILE A 197 1.23 0.20 11.56
CA ILE A 197 0.11 0.82 10.87
C ILE A 197 0.20 0.57 9.36
N GLY A 198 1.37 0.75 8.76
CA GLY A 198 1.58 0.49 7.34
C GLY A 198 1.27 -0.96 6.97
N SER A 199 1.77 -1.93 7.76
CA SER A 199 1.51 -3.36 7.53
C SER A 199 0.06 -3.75 7.77
N PHE A 200 -0.63 -3.12 8.71
CA PHE A 200 -2.07 -3.26 8.89
C PHE A 200 -2.84 -2.83 7.63
N LEU A 201 -2.53 -1.66 7.08
CA LEU A 201 -3.16 -1.16 5.87
C LEU A 201 -2.83 -2.03 4.66
N ALA A 202 -1.59 -2.52 4.54
CA ALA A 202 -1.18 -3.46 3.51
C ALA A 202 -1.94 -4.79 3.62
N ALA A 203 -2.16 -5.31 4.83
CA ALA A 203 -2.94 -6.53 5.05
C ALA A 203 -4.40 -6.37 4.60
N VAL A 204 -5.05 -5.27 4.99
CA VAL A 204 -6.43 -4.99 4.56
C VAL A 204 -6.49 -4.78 3.05
N GLY A 205 -5.55 -4.01 2.47
CA GLY A 205 -5.42 -3.81 1.04
C GLY A 205 -5.26 -5.14 0.29
N SER A 206 -4.44 -6.05 0.80
CA SER A 206 -4.22 -7.40 0.28
C SER A 206 -5.50 -8.23 0.25
N ILE A 207 -6.24 -8.26 1.37
CA ILE A 207 -7.52 -8.98 1.46
C ILE A 207 -8.51 -8.48 0.40
N LEU A 208 -8.63 -7.16 0.24
CA LEU A 208 -9.52 -6.57 -0.75
C LEU A 208 -9.05 -6.84 -2.19
N PHE A 209 -7.75 -6.76 -2.44
CA PHE A 209 -7.16 -6.98 -3.77
C PHE A 209 -7.37 -8.42 -4.22
N PHE A 210 -6.98 -9.41 -3.39
CA PHE A 210 -7.09 -10.82 -3.74
C PHE A 210 -8.53 -11.35 -3.70
N SER A 211 -9.44 -10.69 -3.04
CA SER A 211 -10.89 -10.96 -3.20
C SER A 211 -11.38 -10.60 -4.61
N ASN A 212 -10.71 -9.69 -5.29
CA ASN A 212 -11.00 -9.33 -6.68
C ASN A 212 -10.17 -10.17 -7.68
N TYR A 213 -8.87 -10.35 -7.40
CA TYR A 213 -7.89 -11.08 -8.21
C TYR A 213 -7.48 -12.35 -7.48
N THR A 214 -8.07 -13.49 -7.83
CA THR A 214 -7.96 -14.73 -7.06
C THR A 214 -6.61 -15.45 -7.13
N GLY A 215 -5.70 -15.04 -8.01
CA GLY A 215 -4.38 -15.66 -8.16
C GLY A 215 -3.31 -14.94 -7.34
N VAL A 216 -2.67 -15.62 -6.40
CA VAL A 216 -1.53 -15.11 -5.63
C VAL A 216 -0.26 -15.81 -6.11
N THR A 217 0.59 -15.08 -6.84
CA THR A 217 1.93 -15.55 -7.22
C THR A 217 2.97 -15.08 -6.21
N PRO A 218 4.11 -15.76 -6.07
CA PRO A 218 5.16 -15.37 -5.13
C PRO A 218 5.77 -13.98 -5.35
N THR A 219 5.60 -13.42 -6.54
CA THR A 219 6.12 -12.11 -6.95
C THR A 219 5.03 -11.07 -7.18
N VAL A 220 3.78 -11.39 -6.83
CA VAL A 220 2.62 -10.53 -7.12
C VAL A 220 2.68 -9.18 -6.40
N GLY A 221 3.46 -9.08 -5.32
CA GLY A 221 3.62 -7.83 -4.55
C GLY A 221 4.38 -6.74 -5.29
N ALA A 222 5.26 -7.11 -6.22
CA ALA A 222 6.15 -6.18 -6.91
C ALA A 222 5.38 -5.09 -7.70
N MET A 223 4.43 -5.49 -8.56
CA MET A 223 3.71 -4.52 -9.41
C MET A 223 2.73 -3.63 -8.64
N PRO A 224 1.81 -4.14 -7.78
CA PRO A 224 0.98 -3.29 -6.93
C PRO A 224 1.80 -2.42 -5.98
N GLY A 225 2.88 -2.95 -5.41
CA GLY A 225 3.81 -2.20 -4.57
C GLY A 225 4.46 -1.04 -5.32
N LEU A 226 5.00 -1.30 -6.52
CA LEU A 226 5.63 -0.27 -7.34
C LEU A 226 4.62 0.80 -7.79
N LYS A 227 3.40 0.42 -8.21
CA LYS A 227 2.34 1.37 -8.59
C LYS A 227 1.87 2.22 -7.41
N ALA A 228 1.75 1.63 -6.22
CA ALA A 228 1.43 2.36 -5.01
C ALA A 228 2.56 3.32 -4.60
N PHE A 229 3.81 2.93 -4.79
CA PHE A 229 4.95 3.83 -4.63
C PHE A 229 4.90 5.00 -5.64
N VAL A 230 4.63 4.70 -6.92
CA VAL A 230 4.41 5.72 -7.95
C VAL A 230 3.30 6.68 -7.53
N ALA A 231 2.19 6.16 -6.99
CA ALA A 231 1.08 6.96 -6.49
C ALA A 231 1.49 7.87 -5.32
N ALA A 232 2.31 7.37 -4.40
CA ALA A 232 2.83 8.15 -3.28
C ALA A 232 3.75 9.29 -3.77
N VAL A 233 4.63 9.01 -4.74
CA VAL A 233 5.53 10.01 -5.34
C VAL A 233 4.75 11.04 -6.15
N PHE A 234 3.83 10.59 -6.99
CA PHE A 234 2.94 11.44 -7.79
C PHE A 234 2.13 12.39 -6.91
N GLY A 235 1.57 11.87 -5.82
CA GLY A 235 0.80 12.65 -4.86
C GLY A 235 1.64 13.62 -4.02
N GLY A 236 2.93 13.37 -3.90
CA GLY A 236 3.88 14.07 -3.02
C GLY A 236 4.24 13.22 -1.82
N ILE A 237 5.40 12.57 -1.90
CA ILE A 237 5.86 11.63 -0.88
C ILE A 237 6.04 12.33 0.47
N GLY A 238 5.46 11.74 1.53
CA GLY A 238 5.38 12.36 2.86
C GLY A 238 4.02 12.99 3.18
N SER A 239 3.18 13.25 2.15
CA SER A 239 1.82 13.77 2.31
C SER A 239 0.78 12.64 2.18
N ILE A 240 0.13 12.26 3.29
CA ILE A 240 -0.92 11.21 3.28
C ILE A 240 -2.07 11.59 2.34
N PRO A 241 -2.66 12.80 2.39
CA PRO A 241 -3.69 13.19 1.44
C PRO A 241 -3.22 13.15 -0.01
N GLY A 242 -1.98 13.58 -0.26
CA GLY A 242 -1.36 13.53 -1.58
C GLY A 242 -1.27 12.09 -2.13
N ALA A 243 -0.73 11.16 -1.34
CA ALA A 243 -0.62 9.76 -1.71
C ALA A 243 -1.99 9.12 -2.04
N VAL A 244 -3.02 9.46 -1.28
CA VAL A 244 -4.40 9.00 -1.51
C VAL A 244 -4.93 9.51 -2.85
N ILE A 245 -4.84 10.82 -3.09
CA ILE A 245 -5.32 11.43 -4.35
C ILE A 245 -4.54 10.85 -5.53
N GLY A 246 -3.20 10.74 -5.40
CA GLY A 246 -2.36 10.13 -6.42
C GLY A 246 -2.77 8.69 -6.74
N ALA A 247 -3.08 7.89 -5.72
CA ALA A 247 -3.51 6.52 -5.89
C ALA A 247 -4.86 6.39 -6.61
N PHE A 248 -5.84 7.25 -6.28
CA PHE A 248 -7.12 7.25 -6.99
C PHE A 248 -6.95 7.69 -8.45
N ILE A 249 -6.13 8.72 -8.73
CA ILE A 249 -5.86 9.16 -10.10
C ILE A 249 -5.23 8.02 -10.91
N ILE A 250 -4.18 7.38 -10.37
CA ILE A 250 -3.50 6.27 -11.05
C ILE A 250 -4.44 5.09 -11.26
N GLY A 251 -5.21 4.70 -10.25
CA GLY A 251 -6.14 3.58 -10.35
C GLY A 251 -7.24 3.83 -11.39
N ILE A 252 -7.78 5.04 -11.47
CA ILE A 252 -8.78 5.43 -12.45
C ILE A 252 -8.17 5.45 -13.86
N CYS A 253 -7.03 6.11 -14.05
CA CYS A 253 -6.35 6.18 -15.34
C CYS A 253 -6.01 4.77 -15.87
N GLU A 254 -5.42 3.92 -15.03
CA GLU A 254 -5.08 2.55 -15.39
C GLU A 254 -6.28 1.76 -15.91
N ASN A 255 -7.40 1.82 -15.19
CA ASN A 255 -8.59 1.05 -15.57
C ASN A 255 -9.32 1.66 -16.77
N LEU A 256 -9.32 2.98 -16.94
CA LEU A 256 -9.83 3.61 -18.15
C LEU A 256 -9.05 3.21 -19.41
N ILE A 257 -7.71 3.12 -19.31
CA ILE A 257 -6.86 2.67 -20.41
C ILE A 257 -7.16 1.22 -20.75
N LYS A 258 -7.37 0.36 -19.74
CA LYS A 258 -7.85 -1.02 -19.96
C LYS A 258 -9.20 -1.06 -20.67
N GLY A 259 -10.11 -0.14 -20.32
CA GLY A 259 -11.42 0.01 -20.95
C GLY A 259 -11.35 0.43 -22.42
N LEU A 260 -10.30 1.17 -22.81
CA LEU A 260 -10.04 1.53 -24.21
C LEU A 260 -9.40 0.39 -25.03
N GLY A 261 -9.20 -0.78 -24.43
CA GLY A 261 -8.60 -1.94 -25.08
C GLY A 261 -7.07 -2.00 -25.03
N TRP A 262 -6.41 -1.04 -24.38
CA TRP A 262 -4.94 -0.94 -24.30
C TRP A 262 -4.39 -1.56 -23.00
N THR A 263 -4.90 -2.73 -22.65
CA THR A 263 -4.57 -3.43 -21.40
C THR A 263 -3.08 -3.65 -21.20
N THR A 264 -2.36 -4.05 -22.25
CA THR A 264 -0.92 -4.31 -22.20
C THR A 264 -0.10 -3.05 -21.91
N PHE A 265 -0.59 -1.88 -22.31
CA PHE A 265 0.11 -0.61 -22.11
C PHE A 265 -0.30 0.12 -20.82
N SER A 266 -1.27 -0.40 -20.07
CA SER A 266 -1.78 0.28 -18.87
C SER A 266 -0.70 0.53 -17.81
N ASP A 267 0.23 -0.41 -17.65
CA ASP A 267 1.35 -0.29 -16.73
C ASP A 267 2.37 0.74 -17.21
N ALA A 268 2.75 0.68 -18.49
CA ALA A 268 3.65 1.65 -19.10
C ALA A 268 3.12 3.08 -18.97
N PHE A 269 1.81 3.26 -19.15
CA PHE A 269 1.18 4.57 -19.02
C PHE A 269 1.28 5.14 -17.60
N THR A 270 1.13 4.28 -16.58
CA THR A 270 1.31 4.68 -15.17
C THR A 270 2.70 5.26 -14.91
N PHE A 271 3.74 4.62 -15.46
CA PHE A 271 5.11 5.09 -15.30
C PHE A 271 5.41 6.33 -16.14
N VAL A 272 4.88 6.42 -17.36
CA VAL A 272 4.99 7.62 -18.20
C VAL A 272 4.33 8.82 -17.51
N LEU A 273 3.17 8.64 -16.92
CA LEU A 273 2.47 9.68 -16.16
C LEU A 273 3.31 10.16 -14.97
N LEU A 274 3.98 9.24 -14.25
CA LEU A 274 4.92 9.60 -13.18
C LEU A 274 6.07 10.48 -13.73
N ILE A 275 6.70 10.06 -14.82
CA ILE A 275 7.82 10.80 -15.42
C ILE A 275 7.38 12.21 -15.79
N ILE A 276 6.23 12.35 -16.46
CA ILE A 276 5.67 13.64 -16.85
C ILE A 276 5.46 14.52 -15.62
N VAL A 277 4.83 13.99 -14.57
CA VAL A 277 4.56 14.80 -13.37
C VAL A 277 5.85 15.22 -12.67
N LEU A 278 6.83 14.32 -12.54
CA LEU A 278 8.11 14.67 -11.91
C LEU A 278 8.93 15.68 -12.73
N MET A 279 8.77 15.72 -14.05
CA MET A 279 9.39 16.76 -14.90
C MET A 279 8.84 18.17 -14.61
N PHE A 280 7.53 18.28 -14.36
CA PHE A 280 6.88 19.58 -14.12
C PHE A 280 6.74 19.90 -12.62
N MET A 281 6.58 18.89 -11.77
CA MET A 281 6.36 19.00 -10.33
C MET A 281 7.26 18.00 -9.58
N PRO A 282 8.55 18.29 -9.39
CA PRO A 282 9.51 17.34 -8.81
C PRO A 282 9.19 16.95 -7.37
N THR A 283 8.37 17.72 -6.66
CA THR A 283 7.89 17.40 -5.30
C THR A 283 6.58 16.62 -5.30
N GLY A 284 5.99 16.32 -6.46
CA GLY A 284 4.64 15.79 -6.60
C GLY A 284 3.55 16.86 -6.43
N LEU A 285 2.27 16.45 -6.52
CA LEU A 285 1.12 17.38 -6.49
C LEU A 285 0.96 18.15 -5.16
N PHE A 286 1.28 17.51 -4.03
CA PHE A 286 1.08 18.02 -2.67
C PHE A 286 2.35 17.96 -1.82
N GLY A 287 3.51 17.82 -2.45
CA GLY A 287 4.80 17.80 -1.75
C GLY A 287 5.17 19.18 -1.19
N GLU A 288 5.71 19.20 0.02
CA GLU A 288 6.28 20.42 0.59
C GLU A 288 7.57 20.76 -0.14
N LYS A 289 7.70 22.03 -0.57
CA LYS A 289 8.98 22.54 -1.07
C LYS A 289 9.96 22.50 0.10
N SER A 290 11.03 21.72 -0.03
CA SER A 290 12.13 21.80 0.93
C SER A 290 12.72 23.20 0.81
N THR A 291 12.46 24.05 1.78
CA THR A 291 13.28 25.24 2.01
C THR A 291 14.58 24.74 2.62
N ASP A 292 15.59 24.52 1.78
CA ASP A 292 16.95 24.39 2.25
C ASP A 292 17.25 25.66 3.04
N LYS A 293 17.25 25.54 4.37
CA LYS A 293 17.85 26.56 5.21
C LYS A 293 19.36 26.41 4.99
N VAL A 294 19.89 27.32 4.18
CA VAL A 294 21.33 27.58 4.05
C VAL A 294 21.90 27.94 5.41
#